data_f9563aa08199d8f2d16bbfb61520712c
#
_entry.id   f9563aa08199d8f2d16bbfb61520712c
#
_cell.length_a   1.000
_cell.length_b   1.000
_cell.length_c   1.000
_cell.angle_alpha   90.00
_cell.angle_beta   90.00
_cell.angle_gamma   90.00
#
_symmetry.space_group_name_H-M   'P 1'
#
loop_
_entity.id
_entity.type
_entity.pdbx_description
1 polymer ?
#
loop_
_entity_poly.entity_id
_entity_poly.type
_entity_poly.pdbx_seq_one_letter_code
_entity_poly.pdbx_strand_id
1 'polypeptide(L)'
;MKKRTLTLFSILALVVHFVDFSIADEKTENIRGIKKVKRIQKLNEEVKKNAKSINESFLVFSEKLNQEKLPLLIYLHGAGGRGDDIERIKTSVIPLLKGLEKFVDEKCIVVAPQCLRDAREGGRGSWKYEELNEWLKQLKSTLPIDDKRIYLMGNSMGGYGSWMWGGNTPNHFAAIAPIVGGIGPNGPKDVTKDLDKWAKNLAKVPVYAYAGAKDRVVPAERSERMISAIRKAGGQLSKIKVFPNEGHGAKRLVLSSSEFYKWMFSQKQK
;
A
#
# COMPACT_ATOMS: atom_id res chain seq x y z
N MET A 1 12.46 45.76 -59.53
CA MET A 1 13.13 44.65 -58.80
C MET A 1 12.38 44.43 -57.49
N LYS A 2 11.54 43.43 -57.36
CA LYS A 2 10.78 43.09 -56.15
C LYS A 2 11.52 41.96 -55.42
N LYS A 3 12.09 42.24 -54.22
CA LYS A 3 12.69 41.23 -53.39
C LYS A 3 11.56 40.39 -52.71
N ARG A 4 11.57 39.09 -52.96
CA ARG A 4 10.71 38.12 -52.23
C ARG A 4 11.46 37.68 -50.98
N THR A 5 10.89 38.00 -49.83
CA THR A 5 11.34 37.48 -48.51
C THR A 5 10.76 36.08 -48.31
N LEU A 6 11.64 35.08 -48.22
CA LEU A 6 11.27 33.70 -47.92
C LEU A 6 11.18 33.57 -46.40
N THR A 7 9.99 33.35 -45.87
CA THR A 7 9.80 33.06 -44.45
C THR A 7 9.95 31.55 -44.24
N LEU A 8 11.02 31.16 -43.53
CA LEU A 8 11.24 29.77 -43.13
C LEU A 8 10.32 29.46 -41.93
N PHE A 9 9.33 28.59 -42.10
CA PHE A 9 8.61 27.99 -40.99
C PHE A 9 9.40 26.82 -40.46
N SER A 10 9.99 26.98 -39.27
CA SER A 10 10.59 25.86 -38.49
C SER A 10 9.46 25.03 -37.91
N ILE A 11 9.27 23.83 -38.45
CA ILE A 11 8.40 22.81 -37.83
C ILE A 11 9.19 22.19 -36.67
N LEU A 12 8.82 22.56 -35.46
CA LEU A 12 9.31 21.92 -34.22
C LEU A 12 8.62 20.56 -34.11
N ALA A 13 9.31 19.50 -34.52
CA ALA A 13 8.83 18.13 -34.33
C ALA A 13 8.85 17.79 -32.85
N LEU A 14 7.67 17.72 -32.24
CA LEU A 14 7.49 17.23 -30.87
C LEU A 14 7.78 15.72 -30.88
N VAL A 15 8.98 15.33 -30.45
CA VAL A 15 9.33 13.92 -30.24
C VAL A 15 8.57 13.44 -29.01
N VAL A 16 7.41 12.86 -29.20
CA VAL A 16 6.69 12.14 -28.16
C VAL A 16 7.47 10.86 -27.89
N HIS A 17 8.22 10.83 -26.79
CA HIS A 17 8.79 9.59 -26.30
C HIS A 17 7.66 8.70 -25.82
N PHE A 18 7.28 7.72 -26.62
CA PHE A 18 6.45 6.61 -26.16
C PHE A 18 7.26 5.83 -25.13
N VAL A 19 6.94 6.01 -23.86
CA VAL A 19 7.41 5.08 -22.84
C VAL A 19 6.64 3.77 -23.10
N ASP A 20 7.30 2.84 -23.75
CA ASP A 20 6.79 1.49 -23.93
C ASP A 20 6.83 0.80 -22.55
N PHE A 21 5.67 0.63 -21.94
CA PHE A 21 5.52 -0.16 -20.72
C PHE A 21 5.65 -1.67 -21.00
N SER A 22 6.45 -2.05 -21.99
CA SER A 22 6.82 -3.44 -22.22
C SER A 22 7.65 -3.91 -21.03
N ILE A 23 6.97 -4.52 -20.08
CA ILE A 23 7.57 -5.21 -18.95
C ILE A 23 8.22 -6.46 -19.51
N ALA A 24 9.56 -6.39 -19.74
CA ALA A 24 10.33 -7.49 -20.26
C ALA A 24 10.22 -8.71 -19.33
N ASP A 25 9.97 -9.90 -19.90
CA ASP A 25 10.08 -11.25 -19.33
C ASP A 25 9.58 -11.45 -17.88
N GLU A 26 8.37 -10.98 -17.57
CA GLU A 26 7.76 -11.25 -16.28
C GLU A 26 6.91 -12.52 -16.30
N LYS A 27 7.20 -13.43 -15.36
CA LYS A 27 6.37 -14.60 -15.12
C LYS A 27 4.96 -14.16 -14.74
N THR A 28 4.03 -14.23 -15.71
CA THR A 28 2.62 -13.89 -15.50
C THR A 28 1.81 -15.10 -15.08
N GLU A 29 0.85 -14.91 -14.19
CA GLU A 29 -0.07 -15.96 -13.75
C GLU A 29 -1.50 -15.44 -13.67
N ASN A 30 -2.43 -16.16 -14.28
CA ASN A 30 -3.86 -15.91 -14.13
C ASN A 30 -4.39 -16.62 -12.88
N ILE A 31 -5.11 -15.88 -12.05
CA ILE A 31 -5.73 -16.43 -10.84
C ILE A 31 -7.21 -16.68 -11.12
N ARG A 32 -7.66 -17.92 -10.91
CA ARG A 32 -9.05 -18.31 -11.19
C ARG A 32 -10.05 -17.38 -10.48
N GLY A 33 -10.97 -16.80 -11.26
CA GLY A 33 -12.02 -15.90 -10.76
C GLY A 33 -11.52 -14.49 -10.39
N ILE A 34 -10.35 -14.09 -10.87
CA ILE A 34 -9.78 -12.74 -10.70
C ILE A 34 -9.34 -12.24 -12.07
N LYS A 35 -9.80 -11.05 -12.47
CA LYS A 35 -9.44 -10.42 -13.76
C LYS A 35 -7.99 -9.93 -13.78
N LYS A 36 -7.45 -9.57 -12.60
CA LYS A 36 -6.08 -9.10 -12.47
C LYS A 36 -5.09 -10.24 -12.65
N VAL A 37 -4.13 -10.02 -13.52
CA VAL A 37 -3.00 -10.93 -13.75
C VAL A 37 -1.92 -10.64 -12.70
N LYS A 38 -1.39 -11.69 -12.08
CA LYS A 38 -0.22 -11.61 -11.19
C LYS A 38 1.05 -11.47 -12.02
N ARG A 39 1.91 -10.53 -11.63
CA ARG A 39 3.29 -10.38 -12.12
C ARG A 39 4.23 -10.32 -10.95
N ILE A 40 5.46 -10.78 -11.15
CA ILE A 40 6.56 -10.62 -10.20
C ILE A 40 7.49 -9.56 -10.79
N GLN A 41 7.64 -8.45 -10.07
CA GLN A 41 8.60 -7.40 -10.42
C GLN A 41 9.75 -7.37 -9.43
N LYS A 42 10.85 -6.74 -9.83
CA LYS A 42 12.05 -6.61 -9.02
C LYS A 42 12.32 -5.16 -8.63
N LEU A 43 12.98 -5.00 -7.50
CA LEU A 43 13.55 -3.72 -7.13
C LEU A 43 14.64 -3.37 -8.14
N ASN A 44 14.70 -2.09 -8.54
CA ASN A 44 15.84 -1.58 -9.29
C ASN A 44 17.09 -1.53 -8.39
N GLU A 45 18.26 -1.37 -8.99
CA GLU A 45 19.53 -1.43 -8.26
C GLU A 45 19.66 -0.35 -7.17
N GLU A 46 19.08 0.82 -7.38
CA GLU A 46 19.08 1.91 -6.40
C GLU A 46 18.28 1.52 -5.14
N VAL A 47 17.05 1.06 -5.30
CA VAL A 47 16.19 0.64 -4.19
C VAL A 47 16.77 -0.60 -3.51
N LYS A 48 17.25 -1.60 -4.27
CA LYS A 48 17.85 -2.83 -3.77
C LYS A 48 19.08 -2.56 -2.89
N LYS A 49 19.89 -1.57 -3.24
CA LYS A 49 21.06 -1.17 -2.45
C LYS A 49 20.66 -0.71 -1.04
N ASN A 50 19.54 -0.04 -0.89
CA ASN A 50 19.08 0.60 0.35
C ASN A 50 18.02 -0.22 1.10
N ALA A 51 17.24 -1.03 0.40
CA ALA A 51 16.18 -1.85 1.00
C ALA A 51 16.72 -3.18 1.51
N LYS A 52 16.86 -3.29 2.84
CA LYS A 52 17.41 -4.49 3.52
C LYS A 52 16.31 -5.30 4.23
N SER A 53 15.14 -4.74 4.44
CA SER A 53 14.03 -5.38 5.13
C SER A 53 12.95 -5.93 4.19
N ILE A 54 13.01 -5.59 2.88
CA ILE A 54 12.08 -6.11 1.87
C ILE A 54 12.79 -6.99 0.86
N ASN A 55 12.06 -8.00 0.34
CA ASN A 55 12.53 -8.89 -0.71
C ASN A 55 12.81 -8.06 -1.98
N GLU A 56 13.84 -8.44 -2.75
CA GLU A 56 14.13 -7.82 -4.04
C GLU A 56 13.00 -8.03 -5.08
N SER A 57 12.13 -9.00 -4.85
CA SER A 57 10.93 -9.25 -5.67
C SER A 57 9.67 -8.82 -4.94
N PHE A 58 8.68 -8.34 -5.69
CA PHE A 58 7.36 -7.98 -5.17
C PHE A 58 6.25 -8.38 -6.14
N LEU A 59 5.04 -8.58 -5.62
CA LEU A 59 3.89 -8.93 -6.44
C LEU A 59 3.17 -7.69 -6.95
N VAL A 60 2.78 -7.72 -8.23
CA VAL A 60 1.91 -6.74 -8.88
C VAL A 60 0.70 -7.47 -9.46
N PHE A 61 -0.49 -6.97 -9.18
CA PHE A 61 -1.74 -7.47 -9.73
C PHE A 61 -2.46 -6.34 -10.43
N SER A 62 -2.67 -6.48 -11.72
CA SER A 62 -3.41 -5.51 -12.53
C SER A 62 -4.05 -6.21 -13.70
N GLU A 63 -5.08 -5.61 -14.28
CA GLU A 63 -5.50 -5.91 -15.63
C GLU A 63 -4.41 -5.44 -16.62
N LYS A 64 -4.66 -5.56 -17.91
CA LYS A 64 -3.75 -5.02 -18.93
C LYS A 64 -3.53 -3.52 -18.67
N LEU A 65 -2.29 -3.14 -18.40
CA LEU A 65 -1.89 -1.76 -18.23
C LEU A 65 -1.82 -1.05 -19.59
N ASN A 66 -2.24 0.19 -19.60
CA ASN A 66 -2.11 1.14 -20.70
C ASN A 66 -1.55 2.45 -20.12
N GLN A 67 -1.66 3.55 -20.83
CA GLN A 67 -1.22 4.87 -20.36
C GLN A 67 -2.20 5.54 -19.36
N GLU A 68 -3.36 4.93 -19.10
CA GLU A 68 -4.33 5.44 -18.13
C GLU A 68 -3.78 5.32 -16.73
N LYS A 69 -3.80 6.42 -15.98
CA LYS A 69 -3.39 6.43 -14.58
C LYS A 69 -4.45 5.79 -13.70
N LEU A 70 -4.06 4.78 -12.95
CA LEU A 70 -4.92 3.95 -12.13
C LEU A 70 -4.66 4.14 -10.63
N PRO A 71 -5.68 3.96 -9.78
CA PRO A 71 -5.47 3.86 -8.33
C PRO A 71 -4.48 2.76 -7.99
N LEU A 72 -3.63 3.03 -6.99
CA LEU A 72 -2.70 2.05 -6.43
C LEU A 72 -3.17 1.62 -5.03
N LEU A 73 -3.32 0.33 -4.81
CA LEU A 73 -3.54 -0.25 -3.49
C LEU A 73 -2.32 -1.04 -3.03
N ILE A 74 -1.67 -0.58 -1.98
CA ILE A 74 -0.51 -1.22 -1.37
C ILE A 74 -1.00 -2.10 -0.22
N TYR A 75 -0.63 -3.39 -0.25
CA TYR A 75 -0.96 -4.35 0.78
C TYR A 75 0.28 -4.85 1.52
N LEU A 76 0.38 -4.56 2.81
CA LEU A 76 1.41 -5.08 3.69
C LEU A 76 0.92 -6.34 4.41
N HIS A 77 1.60 -7.47 4.19
CA HIS A 77 1.23 -8.75 4.79
C HIS A 77 1.56 -8.85 6.28
N GLY A 78 0.93 -9.79 6.96
CA GLY A 78 1.23 -10.14 8.35
C GLY A 78 2.51 -10.97 8.50
N ALA A 79 2.90 -11.25 9.75
CA ALA A 79 4.14 -11.94 10.08
C ALA A 79 4.35 -13.30 9.37
N GLY A 80 3.27 -14.01 9.09
CA GLY A 80 3.33 -15.30 8.39
C GLY A 80 3.82 -15.22 6.93
N GLY A 81 3.82 -14.03 6.33
CA GLY A 81 4.33 -13.80 4.98
C GLY A 81 5.83 -13.51 4.89
N ARG A 82 6.50 -13.35 6.04
CA ARG A 82 7.95 -13.11 6.06
C ARG A 82 8.74 -14.21 5.35
N GLY A 83 9.77 -13.85 4.63
CA GLY A 83 10.66 -14.79 3.96
C GLY A 83 11.26 -14.21 2.69
N ASP A 84 11.88 -15.06 1.93
CA ASP A 84 12.56 -14.79 0.66
C ASP A 84 11.84 -15.40 -0.56
N ASP A 85 10.82 -16.24 -0.32
CA ASP A 85 9.93 -16.75 -1.35
C ASP A 85 8.71 -15.85 -1.53
N ILE A 86 8.71 -15.05 -2.60
CA ILE A 86 7.66 -14.08 -2.91
C ILE A 86 6.28 -14.74 -3.14
N GLU A 87 6.23 -15.99 -3.60
CA GLU A 87 4.97 -16.70 -3.81
C GLU A 87 4.21 -16.96 -2.50
N ARG A 88 4.90 -16.99 -1.39
CA ARG A 88 4.33 -17.19 -0.05
C ARG A 88 3.27 -16.15 0.31
N ILE A 89 3.42 -14.90 -0.16
CA ILE A 89 2.45 -13.85 0.17
C ILE A 89 1.23 -13.82 -0.73
N LYS A 90 1.25 -14.56 -1.86
CA LYS A 90 0.11 -14.64 -2.81
C LYS A 90 -1.19 -15.01 -2.10
N THR A 91 -1.18 -16.04 -1.25
CA THR A 91 -2.36 -16.51 -0.52
C THR A 91 -2.94 -15.43 0.41
N SER A 92 -2.10 -14.55 0.93
CA SER A 92 -2.52 -13.42 1.78
C SER A 92 -3.23 -12.32 1.00
N VAL A 93 -2.91 -12.16 -0.30
CA VAL A 93 -3.45 -11.12 -1.19
C VAL A 93 -4.76 -11.57 -1.83
N ILE A 94 -4.92 -12.86 -2.15
CA ILE A 94 -6.12 -13.38 -2.86
C ILE A 94 -7.47 -12.92 -2.26
N PRO A 95 -7.69 -12.93 -0.94
CA PRO A 95 -8.96 -12.43 -0.37
C PRO A 95 -9.23 -10.96 -0.69
N LEU A 96 -8.18 -10.12 -0.72
CA LEU A 96 -8.28 -8.72 -1.14
C LEU A 96 -8.69 -8.62 -2.61
N LEU A 97 -8.03 -9.37 -3.50
CA LEU A 97 -8.34 -9.37 -4.93
C LEU A 97 -9.79 -9.80 -5.20
N LYS A 98 -10.27 -10.85 -4.52
CA LYS A 98 -11.67 -11.30 -4.62
C LYS A 98 -12.66 -10.22 -4.18
N GLY A 99 -12.33 -9.48 -3.14
CA GLY A 99 -13.16 -8.36 -2.69
C GLY A 99 -13.16 -7.21 -3.68
N LEU A 100 -12.02 -6.89 -4.29
CA LEU A 100 -11.93 -5.90 -5.37
C LEU A 100 -12.80 -6.29 -6.56
N GLU A 101 -12.70 -7.54 -7.05
CA GLU A 101 -13.55 -8.03 -8.16
C GLU A 101 -15.05 -7.93 -7.86
N LYS A 102 -15.43 -8.06 -6.59
CA LYS A 102 -16.83 -8.07 -6.17
C LYS A 102 -17.41 -6.69 -5.90
N PHE A 103 -16.60 -5.73 -5.43
CA PHE A 103 -17.10 -4.48 -4.85
C PHE A 103 -16.52 -3.21 -5.47
N VAL A 104 -15.60 -3.33 -6.43
CA VAL A 104 -14.96 -2.19 -7.10
C VAL A 104 -15.09 -2.35 -8.61
N ASP A 105 -15.80 -1.43 -9.24
CA ASP A 105 -16.06 -1.47 -10.68
C ASP A 105 -14.90 -0.86 -11.50
N GLU A 106 -14.08 0.00 -10.88
CA GLU A 106 -12.94 0.62 -11.56
C GLU A 106 -11.69 -0.26 -11.52
N LYS A 107 -10.84 -0.12 -12.54
CA LYS A 107 -9.53 -0.76 -12.58
C LYS A 107 -8.60 -0.16 -11.52
N CYS A 108 -7.77 -1.00 -10.93
CA CYS A 108 -6.73 -0.57 -10.00
C CYS A 108 -5.53 -1.50 -10.04
N ILE A 109 -4.38 -1.00 -9.63
CA ILE A 109 -3.15 -1.76 -9.43
C ILE A 109 -3.07 -2.15 -7.96
N VAL A 110 -2.79 -3.41 -7.68
CA VAL A 110 -2.49 -3.88 -6.33
C VAL A 110 -1.03 -4.32 -6.27
N VAL A 111 -0.29 -3.85 -5.27
CA VAL A 111 1.10 -4.25 -5.06
C VAL A 111 1.29 -4.81 -3.66
N ALA A 112 2.12 -5.83 -3.56
CA ALA A 112 2.45 -6.46 -2.28
C ALA A 112 3.95 -6.76 -2.22
N PRO A 113 4.72 -6.01 -1.42
CA PRO A 113 6.10 -6.35 -1.11
C PRO A 113 6.14 -7.49 -0.10
N GLN A 114 7.25 -8.19 -0.01
CA GLN A 114 7.50 -9.17 1.04
C GLN A 114 8.53 -8.65 2.02
N CYS A 115 8.20 -8.69 3.31
CA CYS A 115 9.15 -8.42 4.39
C CYS A 115 10.08 -9.63 4.56
N LEU A 116 11.38 -9.40 4.59
CA LEU A 116 12.38 -10.43 4.85
C LEU A 116 12.38 -10.83 6.33
N ARG A 117 12.99 -11.97 6.62
CA ARG A 117 13.36 -12.33 7.99
C ARG A 117 14.68 -11.64 8.31
N ASP A 118 14.74 -10.94 9.41
CA ASP A 118 16.00 -10.40 9.91
C ASP A 118 16.66 -11.44 10.85
N ALA A 119 17.76 -12.03 10.42
CA ALA A 119 18.51 -12.98 11.23
C ALA A 119 19.08 -12.36 12.52
N ARG A 120 19.38 -11.06 12.51
CA ARG A 120 19.89 -10.31 13.66
C ARG A 120 18.84 -10.10 14.74
N GLU A 121 17.57 -9.98 14.33
CA GLU A 121 16.42 -9.81 15.24
C GLU A 121 15.73 -11.16 15.56
N GLY A 122 16.45 -12.26 15.55
CA GLY A 122 15.89 -13.58 15.81
C GLY A 122 14.84 -14.01 14.78
N GLY A 123 14.98 -13.60 13.53
CA GLY A 123 14.07 -13.90 12.44
C GLY A 123 12.77 -13.06 12.43
N ARG A 124 12.72 -11.99 13.21
CA ARG A 124 11.54 -11.10 13.35
C ARG A 124 11.59 -9.86 12.48
N GLY A 125 12.03 -9.94 11.24
CA GLY A 125 12.02 -8.79 10.33
C GLY A 125 10.73 -7.96 10.41
N SER A 126 10.83 -6.66 10.20
CA SER A 126 9.72 -5.70 10.27
C SER A 126 9.75 -4.72 9.10
N TRP A 127 8.65 -4.07 8.84
CA TRP A 127 8.55 -3.02 7.84
C TRP A 127 9.35 -1.79 8.27
N LYS A 128 10.00 -1.10 7.30
CA LYS A 128 10.71 0.16 7.49
C LYS A 128 10.19 1.18 6.47
N TYR A 129 9.71 2.33 6.95
CA TYR A 129 9.06 3.31 6.09
C TYR A 129 10.03 3.96 5.10
N GLU A 130 11.29 4.12 5.46
CA GLU A 130 12.33 4.65 4.60
C GLU A 130 12.49 3.79 3.34
N GLU A 131 12.59 2.47 3.52
CA GLU A 131 12.72 1.51 2.42
C GLU A 131 11.45 1.45 1.57
N LEU A 132 10.28 1.51 2.22
CA LEU A 132 8.98 1.55 1.53
C LEU A 132 8.79 2.84 0.73
N ASN A 133 9.35 3.98 1.17
CA ASN A 133 9.34 5.22 0.42
C ASN A 133 10.17 5.11 -0.86
N GLU A 134 11.38 4.56 -0.80
CA GLU A 134 12.22 4.35 -1.98
C GLU A 134 11.56 3.39 -2.96
N TRP A 135 10.98 2.30 -2.46
CA TRP A 135 10.20 1.39 -3.29
C TRP A 135 8.97 2.08 -3.94
N LEU A 136 8.25 2.93 -3.22
CA LEU A 136 7.12 3.67 -3.78
C LEU A 136 7.55 4.65 -4.89
N LYS A 137 8.73 5.27 -4.78
CA LYS A 137 9.29 6.09 -5.86
C LYS A 137 9.50 5.26 -7.13
N GLN A 138 10.07 4.05 -7.01
CA GLN A 138 10.20 3.14 -8.14
C GLN A 138 8.83 2.80 -8.75
N LEU A 139 7.82 2.44 -7.93
CA LEU A 139 6.48 2.13 -8.43
C LEU A 139 5.89 3.29 -9.25
N LYS A 140 6.03 4.52 -8.76
CA LYS A 140 5.53 5.73 -9.45
C LYS A 140 6.23 5.98 -10.79
N SER A 141 7.49 5.58 -10.94
CA SER A 141 8.23 5.74 -12.19
C SER A 141 7.99 4.62 -13.20
N THR A 142 7.52 3.43 -12.74
CA THR A 142 7.41 2.23 -13.58
C THR A 142 5.97 1.79 -13.85
N LEU A 143 4.99 2.29 -13.10
CA LEU A 143 3.59 1.93 -13.24
C LEU A 143 2.73 3.19 -13.49
N PRO A 144 1.64 3.10 -14.26
CA PRO A 144 0.74 4.22 -14.52
C PRO A 144 -0.15 4.52 -13.31
N ILE A 145 0.42 5.12 -12.26
CA ILE A 145 -0.25 5.38 -10.99
C ILE A 145 -0.88 6.77 -10.98
N ASP A 146 -2.15 6.86 -10.53
CA ASP A 146 -2.75 8.12 -10.11
C ASP A 146 -2.21 8.50 -8.72
N ASP A 147 -1.29 9.47 -8.70
CA ASP A 147 -0.64 9.94 -7.46
C ASP A 147 -1.61 10.44 -6.40
N LYS A 148 -2.80 10.84 -6.80
CA LYS A 148 -3.85 11.30 -5.87
C LYS A 148 -4.69 10.14 -5.31
N ARG A 149 -4.53 8.91 -5.80
CA ARG A 149 -5.28 7.74 -5.36
C ARG A 149 -4.38 6.56 -5.01
N ILE A 150 -3.48 6.80 -4.04
CA ILE A 150 -2.61 5.76 -3.47
C ILE A 150 -3.17 5.38 -2.10
N TYR A 151 -3.50 4.12 -1.95
CA TYR A 151 -4.10 3.55 -0.75
C TYR A 151 -3.15 2.59 -0.06
N LEU A 152 -3.09 2.66 1.26
CA LEU A 152 -2.28 1.78 2.09
C LEU A 152 -3.16 0.94 2.98
N MET A 153 -2.97 -0.37 2.96
CA MET A 153 -3.55 -1.27 3.94
C MET A 153 -2.58 -2.37 4.36
N GLY A 154 -2.79 -2.91 5.53
CA GLY A 154 -2.03 -4.07 6.00
C GLY A 154 -2.68 -4.70 7.21
N ASN A 155 -2.37 -5.98 7.45
CA ASN A 155 -2.90 -6.69 8.59
C ASN A 155 -1.82 -7.19 9.55
N SER A 156 -2.10 -7.20 10.86
CA SER A 156 -1.16 -7.65 11.89
C SER A 156 0.17 -6.89 11.76
N MET A 157 1.29 -7.53 11.52
CA MET A 157 2.57 -6.87 11.22
C MET A 157 2.43 -5.81 10.10
N GLY A 158 1.63 -6.08 9.06
CA GLY A 158 1.32 -5.09 8.02
C GLY A 158 0.48 -3.93 8.53
N GLY A 159 -0.38 -4.16 9.53
CA GLY A 159 -1.11 -3.12 10.24
C GLY A 159 -0.20 -2.19 11.03
N TYR A 160 0.84 -2.74 11.70
CA TYR A 160 1.93 -1.96 12.29
C TYR A 160 2.65 -1.13 11.23
N GLY A 161 3.00 -1.77 10.10
CA GLY A 161 3.61 -1.10 8.96
C GLY A 161 2.75 0.04 8.42
N SER A 162 1.43 -0.14 8.35
CA SER A 162 0.49 0.89 7.89
C SER A 162 0.45 2.09 8.85
N TRP A 163 0.40 1.86 10.15
CA TRP A 163 0.50 2.93 11.14
C TRP A 163 1.84 3.67 11.07
N MET A 164 2.93 2.93 11.03
CA MET A 164 4.29 3.48 10.99
C MET A 164 4.55 4.27 9.71
N TRP A 165 4.21 3.70 8.54
CA TRP A 165 4.46 4.36 7.26
C TRP A 165 3.58 5.60 7.09
N GLY A 166 2.26 5.47 7.34
CA GLY A 166 1.36 6.61 7.31
C GLY A 166 1.69 7.68 8.34
N GLY A 167 2.11 7.29 9.54
CA GLY A 167 2.51 8.21 10.61
C GLY A 167 3.77 9.00 10.30
N ASN A 168 4.70 8.45 9.52
CA ASN A 168 5.95 9.14 9.14
C ASN A 168 5.82 9.92 7.83
N THR A 169 5.12 9.39 6.82
CA THR A 169 5.03 10.00 5.48
C THR A 169 3.58 9.99 4.95
N PRO A 170 2.66 10.71 5.62
CA PRO A 170 1.22 10.69 5.32
C PRO A 170 0.88 11.19 3.91
N ASN A 171 1.70 12.08 3.36
CA ASN A 171 1.45 12.76 2.08
C ASN A 171 1.49 11.81 0.86
N HIS A 172 1.85 10.55 1.05
CA HIS A 172 1.79 9.56 -0.01
C HIS A 172 0.38 9.00 -0.22
N PHE A 173 -0.51 9.09 0.79
CA PHE A 173 -1.71 8.28 0.82
C PHE A 173 -3.01 9.10 0.77
N ALA A 174 -3.93 8.65 -0.08
CA ALA A 174 -5.32 9.12 -0.10
C ALA A 174 -6.15 8.50 1.03
N ALA A 175 -5.81 7.27 1.45
CA ALA A 175 -6.43 6.60 2.59
C ALA A 175 -5.51 5.54 3.17
N ILE A 176 -5.67 5.26 4.48
CA ILE A 176 -4.88 4.26 5.21
C ILE A 176 -5.83 3.36 6.01
N ALA A 177 -5.69 2.04 5.86
CA ALA A 177 -6.50 1.04 6.57
C ALA A 177 -5.64 0.04 7.36
N PRO A 178 -5.23 0.34 8.58
CA PRO A 178 -4.54 -0.60 9.46
C PRO A 178 -5.55 -1.62 10.01
N ILE A 179 -5.27 -2.91 9.85
CA ILE A 179 -6.14 -4.00 10.29
C ILE A 179 -5.41 -4.83 11.36
N VAL A 180 -5.98 -4.95 12.55
CA VAL A 180 -5.43 -5.66 13.72
C VAL A 180 -3.96 -5.35 13.96
N GLY A 181 -3.58 -4.08 13.77
CA GLY A 181 -2.20 -3.59 13.88
C GLY A 181 -1.94 -2.89 15.20
N GLY A 182 -0.75 -3.11 15.76
CA GLY A 182 -0.25 -2.36 16.92
C GLY A 182 0.46 -1.07 16.51
N ILE A 183 0.85 -0.29 17.49
CA ILE A 183 1.46 1.04 17.33
C ILE A 183 2.84 1.14 18.02
N GLY A 184 3.45 0.03 18.32
CA GLY A 184 4.76 -0.02 18.97
C GLY A 184 5.83 -0.70 18.13
N PRO A 185 7.12 -0.48 18.46
CA PRO A 185 8.22 -1.02 17.68
C PRO A 185 8.48 -2.51 17.92
N ASN A 186 8.28 -3.01 19.15
CA ASN A 186 8.81 -4.30 19.57
C ASN A 186 7.73 -5.35 19.86
N GLY A 187 6.48 -4.96 19.99
CA GLY A 187 5.43 -5.92 20.28
C GLY A 187 4.02 -5.36 20.48
N PRO A 188 3.08 -6.26 20.76
CA PRO A 188 1.66 -5.89 20.83
C PRO A 188 1.31 -4.96 21.98
N LYS A 189 2.12 -4.96 23.04
CA LYS A 189 1.91 -4.10 24.23
C LYS A 189 2.60 -2.74 24.10
N ASP A 190 3.50 -2.59 23.15
CA ASP A 190 4.27 -1.37 23.01
C ASP A 190 3.44 -0.24 22.39
N VAL A 191 3.84 0.97 22.75
CA VAL A 191 3.36 2.21 22.15
C VAL A 191 4.57 2.98 21.65
N THR A 192 4.51 3.47 20.43
CA THR A 192 5.61 4.29 19.88
C THR A 192 5.80 5.56 20.71
N LYS A 193 7.05 5.98 20.87
CA LYS A 193 7.40 7.29 21.44
C LYS A 193 6.97 8.44 20.52
N ASP A 194 6.76 8.16 19.22
CA ASP A 194 6.35 9.12 18.20
C ASP A 194 4.82 9.24 18.08
N LEU A 195 4.03 8.79 19.06
CA LEU A 195 2.57 8.75 18.98
C LEU A 195 1.96 10.10 18.58
N ASP A 196 2.39 11.18 19.23
CA ASP A 196 1.86 12.52 18.97
C ASP A 196 2.28 13.04 17.58
N LYS A 197 3.50 12.74 17.13
CA LYS A 197 3.96 13.05 15.79
C LYS A 197 3.12 12.31 14.74
N TRP A 198 2.92 11.01 14.92
CA TRP A 198 2.09 10.22 14.00
C TRP A 198 0.65 10.70 14.01
N ALA A 199 0.11 11.02 15.18
CA ALA A 199 -1.25 11.56 15.30
C ALA A 199 -1.45 12.87 14.53
N LYS A 200 -0.54 13.83 14.66
CA LYS A 200 -0.55 15.10 13.92
C LYS A 200 -0.46 14.88 12.40
N ASN A 201 0.38 13.98 11.97
CA ASN A 201 0.55 13.63 10.56
C ASN A 201 -0.71 12.96 9.99
N LEU A 202 -1.23 11.95 10.68
CA LEU A 202 -2.40 11.18 10.28
C LEU A 202 -3.71 11.99 10.40
N ALA A 203 -3.72 13.09 11.15
CA ALA A 203 -4.88 14.00 11.22
C ALA A 203 -5.28 14.58 9.84
N LYS A 204 -4.35 14.58 8.88
CA LYS A 204 -4.53 15.12 7.53
C LYS A 204 -5.01 14.06 6.51
N VAL A 205 -5.07 12.79 6.89
CA VAL A 205 -5.34 11.67 5.99
C VAL A 205 -6.57 10.89 6.46
N PRO A 206 -7.47 10.47 5.57
CA PRO A 206 -8.53 9.53 5.90
C PRO A 206 -7.94 8.22 6.43
N VAL A 207 -8.28 7.85 7.68
CA VAL A 207 -7.84 6.61 8.31
C VAL A 207 -9.05 5.82 8.77
N TYR A 208 -9.14 4.55 8.38
CA TYR A 208 -10.15 3.64 8.91
C TYR A 208 -9.47 2.38 9.48
N ALA A 209 -9.30 2.36 10.80
CA ALA A 209 -8.72 1.24 11.50
C ALA A 209 -9.74 0.14 11.78
N TYR A 210 -9.27 -1.10 11.82
CA TYR A 210 -10.09 -2.27 12.12
C TYR A 210 -9.43 -3.14 13.18
N ALA A 211 -10.20 -3.58 14.17
CA ALA A 211 -9.71 -4.41 15.27
C ALA A 211 -10.75 -5.46 15.69
N GLY A 212 -10.31 -6.51 16.34
CA GLY A 212 -11.17 -7.48 17.00
C GLY A 212 -11.18 -7.27 18.52
N ALA A 213 -12.36 -7.22 19.14
CA ALA A 213 -12.47 -7.02 20.60
C ALA A 213 -11.88 -8.19 21.38
N LYS A 214 -11.88 -9.40 20.78
CA LYS A 214 -11.32 -10.63 21.39
C LYS A 214 -9.90 -10.94 20.89
N ASP A 215 -9.20 -9.96 20.29
CA ASP A 215 -7.84 -10.15 19.80
C ASP A 215 -6.84 -10.29 20.98
N ARG A 216 -6.30 -11.51 21.13
CA ARG A 216 -5.31 -11.85 22.17
C ARG A 216 -3.86 -11.65 21.68
N VAL A 217 -3.66 -11.34 20.39
CA VAL A 217 -2.35 -11.10 19.80
C VAL A 217 -2.03 -9.61 19.80
N VAL A 218 -2.93 -8.80 19.25
CA VAL A 218 -2.82 -7.33 19.21
C VAL A 218 -4.09 -6.73 19.78
N PRO A 219 -4.08 -6.21 21.02
CA PRO A 219 -5.27 -5.63 21.65
C PRO A 219 -5.87 -4.50 20.81
N ALA A 220 -7.21 -4.48 20.70
CA ALA A 220 -7.94 -3.44 19.97
C ALA A 220 -7.60 -2.04 20.48
N GLU A 221 -7.31 -1.92 21.78
CA GLU A 221 -6.91 -0.67 22.46
C GLU A 221 -5.75 0.05 21.73
N ARG A 222 -4.84 -0.68 21.06
CA ARG A 222 -3.73 -0.06 20.30
C ARG A 222 -4.26 0.84 19.17
N SER A 223 -5.18 0.31 18.37
CA SER A 223 -5.82 1.09 17.29
C SER A 223 -6.74 2.17 17.84
N GLU A 224 -7.50 1.89 18.91
CA GLU A 224 -8.36 2.88 19.60
C GLU A 224 -7.54 4.06 20.12
N ARG A 225 -6.40 3.78 20.74
CA ARG A 225 -5.46 4.79 21.24
C ARG A 225 -4.92 5.69 20.14
N MET A 226 -4.50 5.12 18.99
CA MET A 226 -4.03 5.91 17.85
C MET A 226 -5.16 6.77 17.27
N ILE A 227 -6.35 6.22 17.07
CA ILE A 227 -7.51 6.98 16.57
C ILE A 227 -7.89 8.10 17.54
N SER A 228 -7.86 7.85 18.85
CA SER A 228 -8.08 8.90 19.86
C SER A 228 -7.04 10.00 19.76
N ALA A 229 -5.77 9.66 19.62
CA ALA A 229 -4.68 10.64 19.43
C ALA A 229 -4.86 11.45 18.14
N ILE A 230 -5.21 10.80 17.01
CA ILE A 230 -5.48 11.49 15.74
C ILE A 230 -6.63 12.49 15.89
N ARG A 231 -7.72 12.12 16.55
CA ARG A 231 -8.86 12.99 16.80
C ARG A 231 -8.50 14.18 17.68
N LYS A 232 -7.72 13.95 18.75
CA LYS A 232 -7.17 15.03 19.59
C LYS A 232 -6.28 16.00 18.81
N ALA A 233 -5.58 15.51 17.78
CA ALA A 233 -4.76 16.32 16.89
C ALA A 233 -5.58 17.01 15.76
N GLY A 234 -6.93 16.96 15.81
CA GLY A 234 -7.82 17.59 14.84
C GLY A 234 -8.23 16.71 13.65
N GLY A 235 -7.89 15.43 13.65
CA GLY A 235 -8.18 14.50 12.56
C GLY A 235 -9.63 14.03 12.52
N GLN A 236 -10.48 14.74 11.78
CA GLN A 236 -11.92 14.45 11.67
C GLN A 236 -12.23 13.25 10.74
N LEU A 237 -11.28 12.85 9.89
CA LEU A 237 -11.47 11.77 8.89
C LEU A 237 -11.06 10.40 9.43
N SER A 238 -10.77 10.29 10.74
CA SER A 238 -10.33 9.04 11.37
C SER A 238 -11.50 8.25 11.95
N LYS A 239 -11.54 6.94 11.63
CA LYS A 239 -12.56 5.99 12.07
C LYS A 239 -11.92 4.72 12.62
N ILE A 240 -12.65 4.02 13.48
CA ILE A 240 -12.31 2.65 13.89
C ILE A 240 -13.58 1.80 13.92
N LYS A 241 -13.45 0.55 13.48
CA LYS A 241 -14.48 -0.49 13.64
C LYS A 241 -13.87 -1.63 14.46
N VAL A 242 -14.41 -1.81 15.66
CA VAL A 242 -14.06 -2.93 16.51
C VAL A 242 -15.15 -3.99 16.36
N PHE A 243 -14.76 -5.20 15.92
CA PHE A 243 -15.67 -6.32 15.77
C PHE A 243 -15.83 -7.04 17.11
N PRO A 244 -17.01 -7.04 17.76
CA PRO A 244 -17.16 -7.47 19.15
C PRO A 244 -16.88 -8.97 19.37
N ASN A 245 -17.09 -9.78 18.34
CA ASN A 245 -16.93 -11.23 18.41
C ASN A 245 -15.67 -11.77 17.74
N GLU A 246 -14.84 -10.90 17.16
CA GLU A 246 -13.63 -11.28 16.42
C GLU A 246 -12.36 -11.13 17.25
N GLY A 247 -11.41 -12.01 16.94
CA GLY A 247 -10.02 -11.91 17.41
C GLY A 247 -9.10 -11.39 16.30
N HIS A 248 -7.87 -11.92 16.27
CA HIS A 248 -6.82 -11.54 15.30
C HIS A 248 -7.18 -11.84 13.83
N GLY A 249 -8.20 -12.66 13.58
CA GLY A 249 -8.73 -13.02 12.26
C GLY A 249 -9.67 -11.98 11.64
N ALA A 250 -9.94 -10.83 12.26
CA ALA A 250 -10.91 -9.83 11.80
C ALA A 250 -10.69 -9.34 10.35
N LYS A 251 -9.45 -9.50 9.80
CA LYS A 251 -9.16 -9.19 8.39
C LYS A 251 -10.18 -9.81 7.43
N ARG A 252 -10.63 -11.04 7.68
CA ARG A 252 -11.59 -11.72 6.79
C ARG A 252 -12.90 -10.96 6.64
N LEU A 253 -13.42 -10.37 7.73
CA LEU A 253 -14.65 -9.57 7.70
C LEU A 253 -14.45 -8.24 6.96
N VAL A 254 -13.30 -7.60 7.15
CA VAL A 254 -12.95 -6.36 6.45
C VAL A 254 -12.92 -6.61 4.94
N LEU A 255 -12.20 -7.64 4.49
CA LEU A 255 -12.05 -7.95 3.06
C LEU A 255 -13.32 -8.53 2.40
N SER A 256 -14.32 -8.92 3.19
CA SER A 256 -15.64 -9.35 2.70
C SER A 256 -16.67 -8.22 2.75
N SER A 257 -16.30 -7.01 3.18
CA SER A 257 -17.24 -5.90 3.37
C SER A 257 -17.18 -4.91 2.22
N SER A 258 -18.31 -4.66 1.56
CA SER A 258 -18.44 -3.60 0.55
C SER A 258 -18.16 -2.21 1.13
N GLU A 259 -18.47 -1.99 2.43
CA GLU A 259 -18.19 -0.72 3.14
C GLU A 259 -16.70 -0.35 3.07
N PHE A 260 -15.81 -1.34 3.27
CA PHE A 260 -14.36 -1.14 3.22
C PHE A 260 -13.92 -0.60 1.86
N TYR A 261 -14.31 -1.28 0.77
CA TYR A 261 -13.90 -0.89 -0.58
C TYR A 261 -14.52 0.44 -1.01
N LYS A 262 -15.82 0.64 -0.78
CA LYS A 262 -16.50 1.90 -1.07
C LYS A 262 -15.85 3.07 -0.36
N TRP A 263 -15.53 2.90 0.94
CA TRP A 263 -14.84 3.94 1.70
C TRP A 263 -13.45 4.20 1.13
N MET A 264 -12.65 3.17 0.88
CA MET A 264 -11.26 3.33 0.44
C MET A 264 -11.19 4.04 -0.92
N PHE A 265 -11.95 3.56 -1.89
CA PHE A 265 -11.91 4.08 -3.26
C PHE A 265 -12.64 5.42 -3.44
N SER A 266 -13.45 5.85 -2.46
CA SER A 266 -14.03 7.20 -2.45
C SER A 266 -13.02 8.28 -2.00
N GLN A 267 -11.85 7.91 -1.49
CA GLN A 267 -10.87 8.87 -1.02
C GLN A 267 -9.93 9.32 -2.15
N LYS A 268 -9.61 10.61 -2.14
CA LYS A 268 -8.65 11.22 -3.07
C LYS A 268 -7.88 12.32 -2.35
N GLN A 269 -6.58 12.43 -2.61
CA GLN A 269 -5.79 13.56 -2.13
C GLN A 269 -6.26 14.86 -2.77
N LYS A 270 -6.26 15.92 -1.97
CA LYS A 270 -6.63 17.26 -2.42
C LYS A 270 -5.61 17.86 -3.37
#